data_0725e964f8e9cf88be0772342f555640
#
_entry.id   0725e964f8e9cf88be0772342f555640
#
_cell.length_a   1.000
_cell.length_b   1.000
_cell.length_c   1.000
_cell.angle_alpha   90.00
_cell.angle_beta   90.00
_cell.angle_gamma   90.00
#
_symmetry.space_group_name_H-M   'P 1'
#
loop_
_entity.id
_entity.type
_entity.pdbx_description
1 polymer ?
#
loop_
_entity_poly.entity_id
_entity_poly.type
_entity_poly.pdbx_seq_one_letter_code
_entity_poly.pdbx_strand_id
1 'polypeptide(L)'
;MKLLSMNLENFMCYASAEFNFFDITKIMAKNGKGKSSIATAYMWCLFNCDYELKDNPPVRREVNGKTVDDMDTAVTLTLDVDGKEVTMRKVQKRTYSKDGSSYKDDNKYFVNDVPKTLKDFNAYLGIDMNAFKMCSNINAFLAKKPGEMREFLFSLTDSVTDLSIAESKDELSELAEQLKKYSAEELSAMHKATKARVTKEIPILDGQIKEKERDIQIKSDTDLSALELARNQIKEQIEKNIKEQTDTEALIAESDTSTSDLM
;
A
#
# COMPACT_ATOMS: atom_id res chain seq x y z
N MET A 1 -9.95 -20.32 1.17
CA MET A 1 -11.34 -19.87 0.99
C MET A 1 -11.72 -19.95 -0.49
N LYS A 2 -12.93 -20.46 -0.83
CA LYS A 2 -13.44 -20.58 -2.21
C LYS A 2 -14.89 -20.08 -2.27
N LEU A 3 -15.29 -19.47 -3.39
CA LEU A 3 -16.69 -19.18 -3.68
C LEU A 3 -17.34 -20.45 -4.27
N LEU A 4 -18.38 -20.96 -3.63
CA LEU A 4 -19.09 -22.17 -4.06
C LEU A 4 -20.32 -21.81 -4.91
N SER A 5 -21.15 -20.89 -4.42
CA SER A 5 -22.34 -20.44 -5.16
C SER A 5 -22.66 -18.97 -4.87
N MET A 6 -23.48 -18.42 -5.74
CA MET A 6 -24.02 -17.07 -5.63
C MET A 6 -25.48 -17.07 -6.04
N ASN A 7 -26.33 -16.54 -5.18
CA ASN A 7 -27.74 -16.32 -5.46
C ASN A 7 -28.03 -14.81 -5.53
N LEU A 8 -28.73 -14.41 -6.59
CA LEU A 8 -29.11 -13.02 -6.86
C LEU A 8 -30.64 -12.91 -6.85
N GLU A 9 -31.16 -11.93 -6.12
CA GLU A 9 -32.56 -11.59 -6.05
C GLU A 9 -32.77 -10.11 -6.39
N ASN A 10 -33.56 -9.79 -7.40
CA ASN A 10 -33.84 -8.41 -7.85
C ASN A 10 -32.57 -7.55 -8.03
N PHE A 11 -31.51 -8.15 -8.57
CA PHE A 11 -30.19 -7.52 -8.67
C PHE A 11 -29.85 -7.15 -10.13
N MET A 12 -29.70 -5.87 -10.43
CA MET A 12 -29.37 -5.34 -11.76
C MET A 12 -30.25 -5.93 -12.86
N CYS A 13 -29.73 -6.77 -13.76
CA CYS A 13 -30.54 -7.41 -14.83
C CYS A 13 -31.21 -8.71 -14.40
N TYR A 14 -30.94 -9.23 -13.20
CA TYR A 14 -31.46 -10.50 -12.73
C TYR A 14 -32.70 -10.32 -11.82
N ALA A 15 -33.81 -10.97 -12.16
CA ALA A 15 -34.92 -11.08 -11.24
C ALA A 15 -34.63 -12.08 -10.14
N SER A 16 -34.17 -13.27 -10.54
CA SER A 16 -33.61 -14.31 -9.70
C SER A 16 -32.61 -15.11 -10.52
N ALA A 17 -31.47 -15.41 -9.97
CA ALA A 17 -30.45 -16.24 -10.62
C ALA A 17 -29.57 -16.93 -9.60
N GLU A 18 -29.14 -18.13 -9.91
CA GLU A 18 -28.19 -18.90 -9.12
C GLU A 18 -27.02 -19.31 -10.00
N PHE A 19 -25.81 -19.18 -9.47
CA PHE A 19 -24.56 -19.53 -10.12
C PHE A 19 -23.72 -20.40 -9.20
N ASN A 20 -23.23 -21.52 -9.74
CA ASN A 20 -22.29 -22.41 -9.06
C ASN A 20 -20.89 -22.18 -9.61
N PHE A 21 -19.90 -22.16 -8.72
CA PHE A 21 -18.52 -21.89 -9.05
C PHE A 21 -17.63 -23.10 -8.73
N PHE A 22 -16.59 -23.26 -9.53
CA PHE A 22 -15.57 -24.29 -9.40
C PHE A 22 -14.21 -23.61 -9.28
N ASP A 23 -13.13 -24.37 -9.16
CA ASP A 23 -11.76 -23.82 -9.09
C ASP A 23 -11.47 -22.86 -10.27
N ILE A 24 -12.00 -23.19 -11.45
CA ILE A 24 -11.97 -22.31 -12.63
C ILE A 24 -13.39 -22.30 -13.22
N THR A 25 -14.02 -21.12 -13.23
CA THR A 25 -15.34 -20.93 -13.82
C THR A 25 -15.27 -19.89 -14.94
N LYS A 26 -15.64 -20.29 -16.15
CA LYS A 26 -15.69 -19.39 -17.29
C LYS A 26 -17.12 -19.01 -17.62
N ILE A 27 -17.45 -17.72 -17.49
CA ILE A 27 -18.79 -17.18 -17.77
C ILE A 27 -18.79 -16.59 -19.19
N MET A 28 -19.57 -17.19 -20.09
CA MET A 28 -19.68 -16.79 -21.48
C MET A 28 -21.10 -16.40 -21.81
N ALA A 29 -21.30 -15.19 -22.31
CA ALA A 29 -22.60 -14.71 -22.82
C ALA A 29 -22.37 -13.52 -23.76
N LYS A 30 -23.39 -13.20 -24.60
CA LYS A 30 -23.38 -11.97 -25.43
C LYS A 30 -23.27 -10.72 -24.56
N ASN A 31 -22.82 -9.61 -25.16
CA ASN A 31 -22.76 -8.32 -24.44
C ASN A 31 -24.18 -7.90 -23.98
N GLY A 32 -24.26 -7.22 -22.85
CA GLY A 32 -25.51 -6.80 -22.23
C GLY A 32 -26.28 -7.92 -21.49
N LYS A 33 -25.75 -9.15 -21.39
CA LYS A 33 -26.41 -10.28 -20.71
C LYS A 33 -26.02 -10.47 -19.25
N GLY A 34 -25.48 -9.43 -18.61
CA GLY A 34 -25.26 -9.42 -17.16
C GLY A 34 -23.94 -10.04 -16.65
N LYS A 35 -22.96 -10.36 -17.52
CA LYS A 35 -21.65 -10.90 -17.05
C LYS A 35 -21.00 -10.01 -15.97
N SER A 36 -20.93 -8.71 -16.23
CA SER A 36 -20.38 -7.73 -15.28
C SER A 36 -21.23 -7.61 -14.01
N SER A 37 -22.56 -7.84 -14.12
CA SER A 37 -23.45 -7.81 -12.96
C SER A 37 -23.15 -8.93 -11.97
N ILE A 38 -22.66 -10.09 -12.43
CA ILE A 38 -22.22 -11.19 -11.55
C ILE A 38 -20.98 -10.77 -10.76
N ALA A 39 -19.98 -10.17 -11.43
CA ALA A 39 -18.80 -9.65 -10.76
C ALA A 39 -19.17 -8.51 -9.78
N THR A 40 -20.07 -7.60 -10.20
CA THR A 40 -20.59 -6.53 -9.33
C THR A 40 -21.31 -7.09 -8.11
N ALA A 41 -22.10 -8.16 -8.25
CA ALA A 41 -22.81 -8.77 -7.13
C ALA A 41 -21.84 -9.25 -6.04
N TYR A 42 -20.77 -9.93 -6.44
CA TYR A 42 -19.70 -10.34 -5.52
C TYR A 42 -19.07 -9.14 -4.80
N MET A 43 -18.64 -8.15 -5.59
CA MET A 43 -17.97 -6.95 -5.05
C MET A 43 -18.92 -6.10 -4.17
N TRP A 44 -20.20 -6.01 -4.55
CA TRP A 44 -21.18 -5.27 -3.77
C TRP A 44 -21.51 -5.97 -2.45
N CYS A 45 -21.64 -7.28 -2.45
CA CYS A 45 -21.94 -8.03 -1.23
C CYS A 45 -20.84 -7.85 -0.19
N LEU A 46 -19.58 -8.00 -0.58
CA LEU A 46 -18.44 -8.01 0.35
C LEU A 46 -17.84 -6.61 0.60
N PHE A 47 -17.80 -5.75 -0.42
CA PHE A 47 -17.03 -4.51 -0.38
C PHE A 47 -17.85 -3.25 -0.67
N ASN A 48 -19.14 -3.38 -0.90
CA ASN A 48 -20.07 -2.28 -1.21
C ASN A 48 -19.68 -1.42 -2.44
N CYS A 49 -19.01 -2.01 -3.42
CA CYS A 49 -18.63 -1.36 -4.68
C CYS A 49 -19.01 -2.25 -5.88
N ASP A 50 -18.96 -1.70 -7.09
CA ASP A 50 -19.07 -2.49 -8.32
C ASP A 50 -17.72 -3.12 -8.71
N TYR A 51 -17.70 -3.84 -9.84
CA TYR A 51 -16.47 -4.47 -10.35
C TYR A 51 -15.43 -3.44 -10.87
N GLU A 52 -15.85 -2.19 -11.15
CA GLU A 52 -14.99 -1.05 -11.50
C GLU A 52 -14.54 -0.25 -10.27
N LEU A 53 -14.90 -0.69 -9.06
CA LEU A 53 -14.58 -0.07 -7.76
C LEU A 53 -15.33 1.22 -7.44
N LYS A 54 -16.42 1.51 -8.13
CA LYS A 54 -17.30 2.62 -7.78
C LYS A 54 -18.11 2.25 -6.55
N ASP A 55 -18.05 3.09 -5.54
CA ASP A 55 -18.79 2.89 -4.28
C ASP A 55 -20.29 3.10 -4.46
N ASN A 56 -21.08 2.36 -3.69
CA ASN A 56 -22.54 2.43 -3.66
C ASN A 56 -23.19 2.40 -5.07
N PRO A 57 -22.91 1.38 -5.89
CA PRO A 57 -23.48 1.31 -7.23
C PRO A 57 -25.00 1.12 -7.19
N PRO A 58 -25.72 1.57 -8.22
CA PRO A 58 -27.14 1.27 -8.38
C PRO A 58 -27.31 -0.22 -8.69
N VAL A 59 -27.81 -0.97 -7.71
CA VAL A 59 -27.89 -2.44 -7.81
C VAL A 59 -29.32 -2.95 -8.03
N ARG A 60 -30.33 -2.10 -7.81
CA ARG A 60 -31.72 -2.50 -8.00
C ARG A 60 -32.00 -2.79 -9.46
N ARG A 61 -32.84 -3.80 -9.67
CA ARG A 61 -33.28 -4.18 -11.01
C ARG A 61 -34.12 -3.07 -11.63
N GLU A 62 -33.92 -2.83 -12.90
CA GLU A 62 -34.74 -1.95 -13.70
C GLU A 62 -35.51 -2.74 -14.77
N VAL A 63 -36.77 -2.40 -14.93
CA VAL A 63 -37.65 -2.95 -15.98
C VAL A 63 -38.28 -1.78 -16.70
N ASN A 64 -38.08 -1.70 -18.01
CA ASN A 64 -38.63 -0.62 -18.86
C ASN A 64 -38.25 0.78 -18.32
N GLY A 65 -37.01 0.96 -17.83
CA GLY A 65 -36.50 2.23 -17.30
C GLY A 65 -37.06 2.64 -15.92
N LYS A 66 -37.75 1.72 -15.23
CA LYS A 66 -38.22 1.91 -13.85
C LYS A 66 -37.61 0.90 -12.92
N THR A 67 -37.15 1.38 -11.76
CA THR A 67 -36.63 0.54 -10.68
C THR A 67 -37.76 -0.32 -10.10
N VAL A 68 -37.44 -1.58 -9.81
CA VAL A 68 -38.34 -2.51 -9.10
C VAL A 68 -38.16 -2.28 -7.62
N ASP A 69 -39.05 -1.53 -7.00
CA ASP A 69 -38.92 -1.04 -5.61
C ASP A 69 -39.77 -1.82 -4.59
N ASP A 70 -40.74 -2.59 -5.08
CA ASP A 70 -41.61 -3.45 -4.27
C ASP A 70 -40.91 -4.73 -3.75
N MET A 71 -39.72 -5.02 -4.24
CA MET A 71 -38.93 -6.16 -3.83
C MET A 71 -37.57 -5.69 -3.28
N ASP A 72 -37.10 -6.35 -2.22
CA ASP A 72 -35.73 -6.15 -1.73
C ASP A 72 -34.73 -6.68 -2.76
N THR A 73 -33.57 -6.04 -2.84
CA THR A 73 -32.44 -6.52 -3.65
C THR A 73 -31.50 -7.31 -2.73
N ALA A 74 -31.18 -8.54 -3.09
CA ALA A 74 -30.31 -9.37 -2.27
C ALA A 74 -29.25 -10.12 -3.09
N VAL A 75 -28.10 -10.31 -2.45
CA VAL A 75 -27.01 -11.18 -2.93
C VAL A 75 -26.63 -12.10 -1.77
N THR A 76 -26.63 -13.39 -2.04
CA THR A 76 -26.14 -14.42 -1.11
C THR A 76 -24.94 -15.10 -1.74
N LEU A 77 -23.83 -15.13 -1.02
CA LEU A 77 -22.60 -15.84 -1.37
C LEU A 77 -22.46 -17.04 -0.45
N THR A 78 -22.23 -18.22 -1.02
CA THR A 78 -21.83 -19.40 -0.27
C THR A 78 -20.33 -19.60 -0.46
N LEU A 79 -19.59 -19.56 0.63
CA LEU A 79 -18.13 -19.64 0.67
C LEU A 79 -17.70 -20.91 1.40
N ASP A 80 -16.68 -21.57 0.89
CA ASP A 80 -15.90 -22.55 1.68
C ASP A 80 -14.76 -21.79 2.37
N VAL A 81 -14.77 -21.79 3.69
CA VAL A 81 -13.72 -21.19 4.52
C VAL A 81 -13.09 -22.33 5.35
N ASP A 82 -11.93 -22.79 4.94
CA ASP A 82 -11.17 -23.85 5.60
C ASP A 82 -12.00 -25.15 5.84
N GLY A 83 -12.75 -25.56 4.81
CA GLY A 83 -13.59 -26.75 4.82
C GLY A 83 -14.94 -26.56 5.52
N LYS A 84 -15.32 -25.33 5.90
CA LYS A 84 -16.61 -24.99 6.45
C LYS A 84 -17.39 -24.11 5.48
N GLU A 85 -18.63 -24.50 5.23
CA GLU A 85 -19.54 -23.69 4.41
C GLU A 85 -20.08 -22.51 5.23
N VAL A 86 -19.96 -21.31 4.68
CA VAL A 86 -20.42 -20.06 5.28
C VAL A 86 -21.26 -19.30 4.25
N THR A 87 -22.47 -18.92 4.63
CA THR A 87 -23.30 -18.05 3.80
C THR A 87 -23.19 -16.59 4.24
N MET A 88 -22.85 -15.72 3.29
CA MET A 88 -22.82 -14.27 3.50
C MET A 88 -23.87 -13.61 2.62
N ARG A 89 -24.85 -12.97 3.24
CA ARG A 89 -25.98 -12.36 2.53
C ARG A 89 -26.06 -10.87 2.84
N LYS A 90 -26.19 -10.06 1.79
CA LYS A 90 -26.48 -8.64 1.88
C LYS A 90 -27.81 -8.34 1.20
N VAL A 91 -28.67 -7.62 1.91
CA VAL A 91 -30.00 -7.22 1.46
C VAL A 91 -30.11 -5.71 1.49
N GLN A 92 -30.49 -5.09 0.38
CA GLN A 92 -30.83 -3.68 0.31
C GLN A 92 -32.35 -3.51 0.28
N LYS A 93 -32.86 -2.83 1.29
CA LYS A 93 -34.27 -2.48 1.39
C LYS A 93 -34.46 -0.99 1.09
N ARG A 94 -35.43 -0.69 0.20
CA ARG A 94 -35.83 0.70 -0.08
C ARG A 94 -37.02 1.09 0.78
N THR A 95 -36.94 2.26 1.41
CA THR A 95 -38.04 2.84 2.19
C THR A 95 -38.27 4.25 1.66
N TYR A 96 -39.55 4.53 1.33
CA TYR A 96 -39.97 5.86 0.91
C TYR A 96 -40.39 6.71 2.09
N SER A 97 -40.19 8.03 1.97
CA SER A 97 -40.79 9.00 2.85
C SER A 97 -42.33 8.95 2.78
N LYS A 98 -43.00 9.47 3.82
CA LYS A 98 -44.47 9.42 3.90
C LYS A 98 -45.18 10.10 2.72
N ASP A 99 -44.54 11.10 2.14
CA ASP A 99 -45.00 11.88 0.98
C ASP A 99 -44.56 11.28 -0.39
N GLY A 100 -43.76 10.20 -0.35
CA GLY A 100 -43.21 9.56 -1.57
C GLY A 100 -42.17 10.37 -2.34
N SER A 101 -41.76 11.54 -1.83
CA SER A 101 -40.85 12.47 -2.54
C SER A 101 -39.40 12.01 -2.53
N SER A 102 -39.02 11.21 -1.54
CA SER A 102 -37.64 10.72 -1.35
C SER A 102 -37.63 9.26 -0.90
N TYR A 103 -36.49 8.61 -1.10
CA TYR A 103 -36.28 7.26 -0.60
C TYR A 103 -34.93 7.12 0.09
N LYS A 104 -34.81 6.09 0.92
CA LYS A 104 -33.58 5.67 1.56
C LYS A 104 -33.38 4.19 1.31
N ASP A 105 -32.16 3.83 0.93
CA ASP A 105 -31.73 2.44 0.78
C ASP A 105 -30.94 2.03 2.03
N ASP A 106 -31.47 1.08 2.80
CA ASP A 106 -30.84 0.51 3.99
C ASP A 106 -30.28 -0.87 3.69
N ASN A 107 -29.00 -1.08 4.00
CA ASN A 107 -28.35 -2.38 3.83
C ASN A 107 -28.42 -3.20 5.12
N LYS A 108 -28.83 -4.46 5.02
CA LYS A 108 -28.82 -5.47 6.08
C LYS A 108 -27.87 -6.58 5.72
N TYR A 109 -27.18 -7.10 6.74
CA TYR A 109 -26.14 -8.11 6.57
C TYR A 109 -26.50 -9.34 7.40
N PHE A 110 -26.25 -10.52 6.84
CA PHE A 110 -26.50 -11.80 7.47
C PHE A 110 -25.32 -12.74 7.23
N VAL A 111 -24.98 -13.51 8.24
CA VAL A 111 -24.01 -14.62 8.13
C VAL A 111 -24.70 -15.87 8.67
N ASN A 112 -24.79 -16.92 7.85
CA ASN A 112 -25.53 -18.15 8.17
C ASN A 112 -26.95 -17.82 8.67
N ASP A 113 -27.65 -16.93 7.95
CA ASP A 113 -28.99 -16.40 8.26
C ASP A 113 -29.12 -15.61 9.58
N VAL A 114 -28.01 -15.40 10.31
CA VAL A 114 -28.00 -14.59 11.52
C VAL A 114 -27.72 -13.13 11.17
N PRO A 115 -28.58 -12.17 11.57
CA PRO A 115 -28.33 -10.75 11.34
C PRO A 115 -27.01 -10.29 11.99
N LYS A 116 -26.26 -9.48 11.27
CA LYS A 116 -24.96 -8.93 11.71
C LYS A 116 -24.91 -7.42 11.48
N THR A 117 -24.09 -6.73 12.27
CA THR A 117 -23.66 -5.38 11.91
C THR A 117 -22.68 -5.43 10.76
N LEU A 118 -22.47 -4.33 10.02
CA LEU A 118 -21.44 -4.27 8.97
C LEU A 118 -20.05 -4.65 9.51
N LYS A 119 -19.72 -4.19 10.72
CA LYS A 119 -18.45 -4.50 11.38
C LYS A 119 -18.29 -6.01 11.62
N ASP A 120 -19.30 -6.66 12.17
CA ASP A 120 -19.25 -8.09 12.46
C ASP A 120 -19.30 -8.93 11.18
N PHE A 121 -20.02 -8.46 10.15
CA PHE A 121 -20.05 -9.10 8.84
C PHE A 121 -18.66 -9.11 8.20
N ASN A 122 -17.97 -7.96 8.20
CA ASN A 122 -16.62 -7.85 7.65
C ASN A 122 -15.58 -8.64 8.48
N ALA A 123 -15.73 -8.64 9.81
CA ALA A 123 -14.82 -9.34 10.69
C ALA A 123 -15.01 -10.87 10.71
N TYR A 124 -16.16 -11.37 10.22
CA TYR A 124 -16.51 -12.78 10.33
C TYR A 124 -15.52 -13.72 9.65
N LEU A 125 -14.96 -13.31 8.52
CA LEU A 125 -13.97 -14.10 7.76
C LEU A 125 -12.59 -14.11 8.42
N GLY A 126 -12.32 -13.26 9.42
CA GLY A 126 -11.04 -13.20 10.12
C GLY A 126 -9.85 -12.74 9.25
N ILE A 127 -10.13 -12.07 8.13
CA ILE A 127 -9.12 -11.62 7.16
C ILE A 127 -9.16 -10.10 6.98
N ASP A 128 -8.05 -9.53 6.54
CA ASP A 128 -8.02 -8.14 6.11
C ASP A 128 -8.86 -7.94 4.84
N MET A 129 -9.97 -7.25 4.97
CA MET A 129 -10.91 -7.00 3.87
C MET A 129 -10.30 -6.16 2.75
N ASN A 130 -9.30 -5.30 3.02
CA ASN A 130 -8.59 -4.55 1.98
C ASN A 130 -7.68 -5.46 1.17
N ALA A 131 -6.89 -6.29 1.84
CA ALA A 131 -6.08 -7.31 1.19
C ALA A 131 -6.97 -8.27 0.38
N PHE A 132 -8.08 -8.72 0.95
CA PHE A 132 -9.02 -9.59 0.27
C PHE A 132 -9.65 -8.95 -0.97
N LYS A 133 -10.02 -7.66 -0.91
CA LYS A 133 -10.51 -6.89 -2.06
C LYS A 133 -9.49 -6.84 -3.19
N MET A 134 -8.23 -6.58 -2.87
CA MET A 134 -7.12 -6.55 -3.85
C MET A 134 -6.84 -7.91 -4.48
N CYS A 135 -6.92 -9.00 -3.70
CA CYS A 135 -6.78 -10.36 -4.23
C CYS A 135 -8.00 -10.78 -5.08
N SER A 136 -9.19 -10.30 -4.75
CA SER A 136 -10.43 -10.65 -5.46
C SER A 136 -10.63 -9.87 -6.77
N ASN A 137 -10.06 -8.67 -6.88
CA ASN A 137 -10.21 -7.81 -8.04
C ASN A 137 -8.89 -7.12 -8.37
N ILE A 138 -8.27 -7.54 -9.48
CA ILE A 138 -6.98 -6.98 -9.94
C ILE A 138 -7.04 -5.45 -10.12
N ASN A 139 -8.18 -4.89 -10.49
CA ASN A 139 -8.34 -3.44 -10.64
C ASN A 139 -8.17 -2.72 -9.29
N ALA A 140 -8.54 -3.36 -8.17
CA ALA A 140 -8.33 -2.80 -6.84
C ALA A 140 -6.84 -2.67 -6.49
N PHE A 141 -6.04 -3.61 -6.93
CA PHE A 141 -4.58 -3.54 -6.82
C PHE A 141 -3.99 -2.50 -7.76
N LEU A 142 -4.35 -2.52 -9.05
CA LEU A 142 -3.82 -1.60 -10.07
C LEU A 142 -4.23 -0.13 -9.86
N ALA A 143 -5.30 0.13 -9.14
CA ALA A 143 -5.73 1.49 -8.77
C ALA A 143 -4.87 2.14 -7.68
N LYS A 144 -3.99 1.35 -7.01
CA LYS A 144 -3.10 1.82 -5.96
C LYS A 144 -1.87 2.55 -6.52
N LYS A 145 -1.29 3.43 -5.70
CA LYS A 145 0.01 4.03 -6.01
C LYS A 145 1.12 2.98 -5.95
N PRO A 146 2.21 3.14 -6.71
CA PRO A 146 3.31 2.15 -6.73
C PRO A 146 3.85 1.78 -5.34
N GLY A 147 3.98 2.75 -4.42
CA GLY A 147 4.40 2.49 -3.03
C GLY A 147 3.43 1.59 -2.28
N GLU A 148 2.12 1.86 -2.38
CA GLU A 148 1.07 1.04 -1.73
C GLU A 148 0.98 -0.37 -2.33
N MET A 149 1.21 -0.52 -3.66
CA MET A 149 1.29 -1.83 -4.31
C MET A 149 2.45 -2.65 -3.76
N ARG A 150 3.61 -2.01 -3.60
CA ARG A 150 4.80 -2.64 -3.04
C ARG A 150 4.57 -3.09 -1.60
N GLU A 151 4.10 -2.21 -0.73
CA GLU A 151 3.76 -2.54 0.66
C GLU A 151 2.79 -3.72 0.75
N PHE A 152 1.76 -3.72 -0.10
CA PHE A 152 0.81 -4.84 -0.17
C PHE A 152 1.48 -6.15 -0.56
N LEU A 153 2.33 -6.16 -1.60
CA LEU A 153 3.04 -7.36 -2.02
C LEU A 153 3.98 -7.89 -0.91
N PHE A 154 4.70 -6.98 -0.24
CA PHE A 154 5.54 -7.36 0.90
C PHE A 154 4.73 -7.91 2.08
N SER A 155 3.51 -7.42 2.32
CA SER A 155 2.65 -7.95 3.38
C SER A 155 2.17 -9.38 3.13
N LEU A 156 2.20 -9.86 1.89
CA LEU A 156 1.84 -11.23 1.51
C LEU A 156 3.01 -12.23 1.61
N THR A 157 4.23 -11.72 1.73
CA THR A 157 5.43 -12.55 1.91
C THR A 157 5.78 -12.64 3.39
N ASP A 158 6.39 -13.74 3.80
CA ASP A 158 7.02 -13.82 5.13
C ASP A 158 7.98 -12.65 5.25
N SER A 159 7.87 -11.90 6.34
CA SER A 159 8.53 -10.62 6.53
C SER A 159 10.06 -10.75 6.41
N VAL A 160 10.57 -10.54 5.21
CA VAL A 160 12.00 -10.29 5.00
C VAL A 160 12.24 -8.86 5.51
N THR A 161 12.83 -8.74 6.67
CA THR A 161 13.17 -7.44 7.26
C THR A 161 14.46 -6.89 6.63
N ASP A 162 14.60 -5.56 6.56
CA ASP A 162 15.84 -4.92 6.11
C ASP A 162 17.05 -5.46 6.85
N LEU A 163 16.90 -5.77 8.15
CA LEU A 163 17.94 -6.39 8.97
C LEU A 163 18.31 -7.79 8.45
N SER A 164 17.33 -8.64 8.12
CA SER A 164 17.62 -9.99 7.62
C SER A 164 18.30 -9.97 6.25
N ILE A 165 17.99 -8.99 5.41
CA ILE A 165 18.66 -8.78 4.12
C ILE A 165 20.11 -8.33 4.36
N ALA A 166 20.33 -7.38 5.27
CA ALA A 166 21.65 -6.89 5.59
C ALA A 166 22.55 -7.98 6.23
N GLU A 167 21.99 -8.82 7.11
CA GLU A 167 22.71 -9.95 7.71
C GLU A 167 23.03 -11.07 6.72
N SER A 168 22.31 -11.17 5.62
CA SER A 168 22.56 -12.17 4.57
C SER A 168 23.75 -11.86 3.66
N LYS A 169 24.31 -10.63 3.73
CA LYS A 169 25.41 -10.16 2.89
C LYS A 169 26.54 -9.63 3.75
N ASP A 170 27.71 -10.23 3.66
CA ASP A 170 28.92 -9.81 4.43
C ASP A 170 29.29 -8.35 4.19
N GLU A 171 29.06 -7.84 2.97
CA GLU A 171 29.31 -6.46 2.57
C GLU A 171 28.44 -5.43 3.32
N LEU A 172 27.30 -5.87 3.86
CA LEU A 172 26.34 -5.01 4.58
C LEU A 172 26.41 -5.18 6.11
N SER A 173 27.46 -5.81 6.63
CA SER A 173 27.62 -6.08 8.07
C SER A 173 27.54 -4.80 8.93
N GLU A 174 28.13 -3.70 8.47
CA GLU A 174 28.09 -2.40 9.15
C GLU A 174 26.68 -1.80 9.14
N LEU A 175 25.96 -1.91 8.03
CA LEU A 175 24.56 -1.50 7.92
C LEU A 175 23.67 -2.36 8.83
N ALA A 176 23.91 -3.68 8.91
CA ALA A 176 23.18 -4.57 9.80
C ALA A 176 23.29 -4.14 11.28
N GLU A 177 24.47 -3.73 11.73
CA GLU A 177 24.66 -3.21 13.09
C GLU A 177 23.89 -1.90 13.34
N GLN A 178 23.78 -1.04 12.34
CA GLN A 178 23.00 0.19 12.43
C GLN A 178 21.50 -0.08 12.40
N LEU A 179 21.03 -1.03 11.58
CA LEU A 179 19.63 -1.44 11.48
C LEU A 179 19.09 -2.11 12.77
N LYS A 180 19.95 -2.60 13.64
CA LYS A 180 19.56 -3.06 14.99
C LYS A 180 19.06 -1.92 15.89
N LYS A 181 19.43 -0.67 15.59
CA LYS A 181 19.15 0.51 16.41
C LYS A 181 18.16 1.48 15.76
N TYR A 182 18.16 1.56 14.44
CA TYR A 182 17.42 2.53 13.65
C TYR A 182 16.74 1.83 12.46
N SER A 183 15.62 2.36 12.00
CA SER A 183 15.00 1.93 10.74
C SER A 183 15.83 2.38 9.53
N ALA A 184 15.67 1.73 8.38
CA ALA A 184 16.33 2.12 7.14
C ALA A 184 16.01 3.57 6.72
N GLU A 185 14.77 4.02 6.97
CA GLU A 185 14.33 5.38 6.69
C GLU A 185 15.01 6.40 7.61
N GLU A 186 15.12 6.10 8.92
CA GLU A 186 15.85 6.95 9.87
C GLU A 186 17.32 7.06 9.50
N LEU A 187 17.98 5.94 9.16
CA LEU A 187 19.38 5.93 8.71
C LEU A 187 19.55 6.77 7.45
N SER A 188 18.68 6.60 6.45
CA SER A 188 18.70 7.42 5.23
C SER A 188 18.56 8.91 5.54
N ALA A 189 17.64 9.29 6.44
CA ALA A 189 17.45 10.67 6.85
C ALA A 189 18.69 11.23 7.59
N MET A 190 19.28 10.45 8.50
CA MET A 190 20.49 10.82 9.24
C MET A 190 21.68 11.04 8.29
N HIS A 191 21.90 10.13 7.34
CA HIS A 191 22.99 10.25 6.36
C HIS A 191 22.78 11.43 5.42
N LYS A 192 21.54 11.67 4.95
CA LYS A 192 21.22 12.87 4.15
C LYS A 192 21.49 14.17 4.91
N ALA A 193 21.14 14.24 6.19
CA ALA A 193 21.40 15.41 7.02
C ALA A 193 22.91 15.61 7.25
N THR A 194 23.65 14.54 7.52
CA THR A 194 25.11 14.58 7.69
C THR A 194 25.78 15.03 6.40
N LYS A 195 25.41 14.45 5.26
CA LYS A 195 25.91 14.87 3.95
C LYS A 195 25.69 16.37 3.71
N ALA A 196 24.48 16.87 3.96
CA ALA A 196 24.15 18.28 3.78
C ALA A 196 25.00 19.20 4.69
N ARG A 197 25.26 18.78 5.93
CA ARG A 197 26.14 19.51 6.88
C ARG A 197 27.57 19.56 6.36
N VAL A 198 28.14 18.39 6.05
CA VAL A 198 29.54 18.28 5.58
C VAL A 198 29.76 19.05 4.28
N THR A 199 28.79 18.98 3.35
CA THR A 199 28.85 19.75 2.08
C THR A 199 28.90 21.26 2.32
N LYS A 200 28.31 21.77 3.41
CA LYS A 200 28.39 23.20 3.78
C LYS A 200 29.71 23.55 4.51
N GLU A 201 30.26 22.62 5.29
CA GLU A 201 31.47 22.83 6.04
C GLU A 201 32.73 22.86 5.16
N ILE A 202 32.80 22.03 4.11
CA ILE A 202 33.90 21.94 3.18
C ILE A 202 34.33 23.31 2.59
N PRO A 203 33.42 24.12 1.99
CA PRO A 203 33.77 25.43 1.45
C PRO A 203 34.27 26.41 2.49
N ILE A 204 33.75 26.32 3.72
CA ILE A 204 34.19 27.19 4.85
C ILE A 204 35.64 26.87 5.21
N LEU A 205 35.95 25.58 5.37
CA LEU A 205 37.33 25.12 5.69
C LEU A 205 38.29 25.45 4.55
N ASP A 206 37.86 25.30 3.29
CA ASP A 206 38.68 25.68 2.13
C ASP A 206 38.95 27.20 2.10
N GLY A 207 37.93 28.01 2.45
CA GLY A 207 38.12 29.45 2.65
C GLY A 207 39.14 29.80 3.73
N GLN A 208 39.10 29.12 4.87
CA GLN A 208 40.06 29.30 5.97
C GLN A 208 41.49 28.90 5.56
N ILE A 209 41.63 27.83 4.79
CA ILE A 209 42.93 27.45 4.23
C ILE A 209 43.49 28.58 3.34
N LYS A 210 42.67 29.07 2.38
CA LYS A 210 43.10 30.15 1.48
C LYS A 210 43.47 31.43 2.22
N GLU A 211 42.76 31.77 3.30
CA GLU A 211 43.10 32.89 4.15
C GLU A 211 44.43 32.68 4.83
N LYS A 212 44.66 31.51 5.41
CA LYS A 212 45.95 31.17 6.04
C LYS A 212 47.11 31.13 5.05
N GLU A 213 46.86 30.66 3.82
CA GLU A 213 47.86 30.69 2.73
C GLU A 213 48.26 32.14 2.37
N ARG A 214 47.27 33.07 2.31
CA ARG A 214 47.54 34.51 2.10
C ARG A 214 48.35 35.11 3.25
N ASP A 215 47.98 34.80 4.50
CA ASP A 215 48.68 35.27 5.68
C ASP A 215 50.17 34.80 5.69
N ILE A 216 50.44 33.60 5.21
CA ILE A 216 51.82 33.06 5.05
C ILE A 216 52.60 33.86 4.00
N GLN A 217 51.94 34.25 2.88
CA GLN A 217 52.57 35.05 1.82
C GLN A 217 52.86 36.48 2.25
N ILE A 218 52.05 37.08 3.11
CA ILE A 218 52.15 38.49 3.54
C ILE A 218 53.18 38.66 4.68
N LYS A 219 53.36 37.64 5.53
CA LYS A 219 54.21 37.71 6.73
C LYS A 219 55.43 36.82 6.56
N SER A 220 56.44 37.33 5.82
CA SER A 220 57.72 36.63 5.66
C SER A 220 58.60 36.53 6.94
N ASP A 221 58.19 37.16 8.03
CA ASP A 221 58.99 37.21 9.29
C ASP A 221 58.25 36.72 10.55
N THR A 222 57.05 36.18 10.45
CA THR A 222 56.30 35.69 11.62
C THR A 222 56.05 34.20 11.51
N ASP A 223 56.51 33.45 12.49
CA ASP A 223 56.34 32.03 12.79
C ASP A 223 55.60 31.17 11.71
N LEU A 224 56.29 31.04 10.57
CA LEU A 224 55.84 30.20 9.44
C LEU A 224 55.46 28.77 9.90
N SER A 225 56.14 28.26 10.92
CA SER A 225 55.93 26.92 11.47
C SER A 225 54.54 26.76 12.11
N ALA A 226 54.04 27.78 12.82
CA ALA A 226 52.71 27.76 13.45
C ALA A 226 51.58 27.85 12.42
N LEU A 227 51.79 28.67 11.35
CA LEU A 227 50.81 28.81 10.24
C LEU A 227 50.75 27.57 9.35
N GLU A 228 51.91 26.93 9.11
CA GLU A 228 51.99 25.65 8.40
C GLU A 228 51.31 24.53 9.19
N LEU A 229 51.48 24.49 10.51
CA LEU A 229 50.80 23.54 11.38
C LEU A 229 49.27 23.73 11.32
N ALA A 230 48.81 24.98 11.43
CA ALA A 230 47.38 25.32 11.33
C ALA A 230 46.78 24.93 9.94
N ARG A 231 47.52 25.20 8.86
CA ARG A 231 47.15 24.81 7.51
C ARG A 231 47.00 23.29 7.38
N ASN A 232 47.98 22.53 7.89
CA ASN A 232 47.98 21.08 7.83
C ASN A 232 46.77 20.48 8.60
N GLN A 233 46.49 21.02 9.79
CA GLN A 233 45.31 20.62 10.57
C GLN A 233 44.01 20.85 9.83
N ILE A 234 43.87 22.00 9.15
CA ILE A 234 42.66 22.29 8.36
C ILE A 234 42.58 21.37 7.13
N LYS A 235 43.70 21.06 6.47
CA LYS A 235 43.73 20.09 5.37
C LYS A 235 43.30 18.69 5.80
N GLU A 236 43.83 18.20 6.91
CA GLU A 236 43.42 16.90 7.49
C GLU A 236 41.91 16.86 7.78
N GLN A 237 41.37 17.96 8.29
CA GLN A 237 39.94 18.06 8.57
C GLN A 237 39.09 18.05 7.30
N ILE A 238 39.55 18.70 6.23
CA ILE A 238 38.86 18.61 4.91
C ILE A 238 38.94 17.19 4.36
N GLU A 239 40.06 16.52 4.37
CA GLU A 239 40.23 15.15 3.89
C GLU A 239 39.33 14.19 4.68
N LYS A 240 39.24 14.37 6.00
CA LYS A 240 38.32 13.61 6.84
C LYS A 240 36.85 13.84 6.45
N ASN A 241 36.46 15.09 6.26
CA ASN A 241 35.09 15.43 5.86
C ASN A 241 34.75 14.91 4.47
N ILE A 242 35.67 14.95 3.50
CA ILE A 242 35.49 14.37 2.17
C ILE A 242 35.30 12.85 2.26
N LYS A 243 36.12 12.20 3.10
CA LYS A 243 35.97 10.75 3.32
C LYS A 243 34.61 10.41 3.93
N GLU A 244 34.19 11.11 4.98
CA GLU A 244 32.86 10.95 5.59
C GLU A 244 31.72 11.18 4.58
N GLN A 245 31.90 12.15 3.67
CA GLN A 245 30.93 12.39 2.60
C GLN A 245 30.89 11.21 1.61
N THR A 246 32.05 10.71 1.19
CA THR A 246 32.14 9.58 0.26
C THR A 246 31.56 8.31 0.88
N ASP A 247 31.91 8.02 2.14
CA ASP A 247 31.37 6.87 2.89
C ASP A 247 29.85 6.99 3.03
N THR A 248 29.34 8.20 3.29
CA THR A 248 27.91 8.48 3.38
C THR A 248 27.19 8.31 2.02
N GLU A 249 27.82 8.74 0.93
CA GLU A 249 27.29 8.54 -0.43
C GLU A 249 27.25 7.06 -0.82
N ALA A 250 28.28 6.30 -0.44
CA ALA A 250 28.32 4.86 -0.65
C ALA A 250 27.18 4.14 0.09
N LEU A 251 26.96 4.48 1.38
CA LEU A 251 25.87 3.93 2.18
C LEU A 251 24.50 4.28 1.63
N ILE A 252 24.32 5.50 1.11
CA ILE A 252 23.06 5.90 0.44
C ILE A 252 22.86 5.08 -0.84
N ALA A 253 23.90 4.91 -1.66
CA ALA A 253 23.85 4.13 -2.89
C ALA A 253 23.56 2.64 -2.63
N GLU A 254 24.15 2.05 -1.59
CA GLU A 254 23.87 0.68 -1.15
C GLU A 254 22.43 0.52 -0.66
N SER A 255 21.92 1.50 0.08
CA SER A 255 20.51 1.54 0.51
C SER A 255 19.55 1.62 -0.69
N ASP A 256 19.89 2.42 -1.70
CA ASP A 256 19.07 2.59 -2.91
C ASP A 256 19.16 1.36 -3.84
N THR A 257 20.31 0.68 -3.92
CA THR A 257 20.45 -0.57 -4.71
C THR A 257 19.78 -1.76 -4.03
N SER A 258 19.86 -1.88 -2.71
CA SER A 258 19.16 -2.96 -1.98
C SER A 258 17.64 -2.85 -2.12
N THR A 259 17.10 -1.66 -2.41
CA THR A 259 15.69 -1.46 -2.72
C THR A 259 15.33 -1.71 -4.19
N SER A 260 16.29 -1.62 -5.13
CA SER A 260 16.06 -1.87 -6.56
C SER A 260 16.25 -3.34 -6.96
N ASP A 261 17.05 -4.10 -6.22
CA ASP A 261 17.24 -5.56 -6.46
C ASP A 261 16.06 -6.42 -5.93
N LEU A 262 15.07 -5.77 -5.32
CA LEU A 262 13.82 -6.38 -4.86
C LEU A 262 12.61 -6.06 -5.79
N MET A 263 12.84 -5.42 -6.93
CA MET A 263 11.88 -5.26 -8.03
C MET A 263 12.17 -6.23 -9.17
#